data_12923658659e6b4330de106b16c42fa5
#
_entry.id   12923658659e6b4330de106b16c42fa5
#
_cell.length_a   1.000
_cell.length_b   1.000
_cell.length_c   1.000
_cell.angle_alpha   90.00
_cell.angle_beta   90.00
_cell.angle_gamma   90.00
#
_symmetry.space_group_name_H-M   'P 1'
#
loop_
_entity.id
_entity.type
_entity.pdbx_description
1 polymer ?
#
loop_
_entity_poly.entity_id
_entity_poly.type
_entity_poly.pdbx_seq_one_letter_code
_entity_poly.pdbx_strand_id
1 'polypeptide(L)'
;MKRFNFKDQIVFESTNYLAINKPPGVSSLHERIGLANSVIEQAKKYDEQLQLCHRLDKETSGVLLLSKHAKAYSHAAQAFEKRMVKKTYHAISQGIHKFKNFTVNLPLVTTRSGRSSLNKQRGKPSQTTFDTLDNFTHFTLISSESNVV
;
A
#
# COMPACT_ATOMS: atom_id res chain seq x y z
N MET A 1 7.08 12.90 -18.67
CA MET A 1 6.19 12.26 -17.64
C MET A 1 4.93 13.11 -17.46
N LYS A 2 3.73 12.55 -17.59
CA LYS A 2 2.50 13.30 -17.24
C LYS A 2 2.57 13.67 -15.74
N ARG A 3 2.31 14.94 -15.43
CA ARG A 3 2.25 15.42 -14.05
C ARG A 3 1.11 14.69 -13.33
N PHE A 4 1.36 14.19 -12.12
CA PHE A 4 0.33 13.56 -11.29
C PHE A 4 -0.79 14.57 -11.02
N ASN A 5 -2.02 14.21 -11.40
CA ASN A 5 -3.22 14.97 -11.10
C ASN A 5 -4.12 14.11 -10.22
N PHE A 6 -4.38 14.55 -9.00
CA PHE A 6 -5.13 13.81 -7.99
C PHE A 6 -6.56 13.48 -8.45
N LYS A 7 -7.26 14.46 -9.07
CA LYS A 7 -8.65 14.29 -9.50
C LYS A 7 -8.81 13.18 -10.54
N ASP A 8 -7.85 13.06 -11.45
CA ASP A 8 -7.89 12.04 -12.51
C ASP A 8 -7.69 10.62 -11.98
N GLN A 9 -7.23 10.48 -10.73
CA GLN A 9 -6.98 9.20 -10.08
C GLN A 9 -8.13 8.73 -9.18
N ILE A 10 -9.17 9.55 -8.98
CA ILE A 10 -10.30 9.19 -8.11
C ILE A 10 -11.08 8.05 -8.78
N VAL A 11 -11.18 6.90 -8.10
CA VAL A 11 -11.91 5.71 -8.56
C VAL A 11 -13.19 5.47 -7.74
N PHE A 12 -13.27 6.07 -6.56
CA PHE A 12 -14.45 5.98 -5.69
C PHE A 12 -14.52 7.18 -4.76
N GLU A 13 -15.72 7.68 -4.53
CA GLU A 13 -15.98 8.73 -3.55
C GLU A 13 -17.34 8.54 -2.90
N SER A 14 -17.39 8.70 -1.57
CA SER A 14 -18.58 8.66 -0.75
C SER A 14 -18.57 9.81 0.27
N THR A 15 -19.54 9.86 1.17
CA THR A 15 -19.56 10.82 2.29
C THR A 15 -18.42 10.60 3.29
N ASN A 16 -17.93 9.35 3.44
CA ASN A 16 -16.94 8.99 4.45
C ASN A 16 -15.53 8.79 3.87
N TYR A 17 -15.43 8.29 2.63
CA TYR A 17 -14.18 7.85 2.04
C TYR A 17 -14.02 8.29 0.59
N LEU A 18 -12.77 8.41 0.21
CA LEU A 18 -12.34 8.59 -1.16
C LEU A 18 -11.22 7.58 -1.46
N ALA A 19 -11.27 6.91 -2.60
CA ALA A 19 -10.21 6.04 -3.06
C ALA A 19 -9.64 6.52 -4.38
N ILE A 20 -8.32 6.44 -4.51
CA ILE A 20 -7.61 6.76 -5.74
C ILE A 20 -6.84 5.55 -6.27
N ASN A 21 -6.60 5.53 -7.57
CA ASN A 21 -5.60 4.66 -8.19
C ASN A 21 -4.25 5.40 -8.18
N LYS A 22 -3.44 5.19 -7.13
CA LYS A 22 -2.13 5.83 -7.02
C LYS A 22 -1.19 5.33 -8.13
N PRO A 23 -0.64 6.19 -8.98
CA PRO A 23 0.37 5.76 -9.95
C PRO A 23 1.70 5.42 -9.26
N PRO A 24 2.58 4.62 -9.89
CA PRO A 24 3.94 4.41 -9.43
C PRO A 24 4.76 5.72 -9.55
N GLY A 25 5.83 5.84 -8.77
CA GLY A 25 6.70 7.00 -8.76
C GLY A 25 6.19 8.20 -7.96
N VAL A 26 4.99 8.12 -7.37
CA VAL A 26 4.40 9.18 -6.52
C VAL A 26 4.39 8.71 -5.06
N SER A 27 4.96 9.51 -4.17
CA SER A 27 4.96 9.22 -2.73
C SER A 27 3.58 9.43 -2.11
N SER A 28 3.16 8.53 -1.20
CA SER A 28 1.92 8.70 -0.45
C SER A 28 1.99 9.88 0.53
N LEU A 29 3.13 10.03 1.22
CA LEU A 29 3.39 11.05 2.24
C LEU A 29 4.46 12.05 1.77
N HIS A 30 4.60 13.14 2.52
CA HIS A 30 5.68 14.11 2.29
C HIS A 30 7.06 13.44 2.28
N GLU A 31 7.88 13.73 1.28
CA GLU A 31 9.30 13.40 1.30
C GLU A 31 10.06 14.48 2.05
N ARG A 32 11.09 14.10 2.82
CA ARG A 32 11.90 15.05 3.61
C ARG A 32 12.69 16.03 2.75
N ILE A 33 12.98 15.66 1.51
CA ILE A 33 13.73 16.46 0.54
C ILE A 33 13.01 16.31 -0.81
N GLY A 34 12.43 17.36 -1.32
CA GLY A 34 11.83 17.35 -2.66
C GLY A 34 10.64 18.28 -2.82
N LEU A 35 10.27 18.51 -4.06
CA LEU A 35 9.13 19.33 -4.46
C LEU A 35 7.82 18.69 -3.99
N ALA A 36 6.93 19.52 -3.47
CA ALA A 36 5.59 19.23 -3.02
C ALA A 36 4.73 18.52 -4.09
N ASN A 37 4.77 17.19 -4.15
CA ASN A 37 4.00 16.43 -5.14
C ASN A 37 3.57 15.06 -4.61
N SER A 38 3.47 14.89 -3.29
CA SER A 38 2.92 13.69 -2.67
C SER A 38 1.40 13.61 -2.83
N VAL A 39 0.86 12.39 -2.69
CA VAL A 39 -0.59 12.20 -2.73
C VAL A 39 -1.29 13.04 -1.69
N ILE A 40 -0.79 13.06 -0.44
CA ILE A 40 -1.46 13.81 0.65
C ILE A 40 -1.49 15.31 0.38
N GLU A 41 -0.45 15.87 -0.24
CA GLU A 41 -0.44 17.30 -0.60
C GLU A 41 -1.47 17.63 -1.67
N GLN A 42 -1.57 16.79 -2.70
CA GLN A 42 -2.57 16.97 -3.75
C GLN A 42 -3.99 16.71 -3.23
N ALA A 43 -4.15 15.72 -2.35
CA ALA A 43 -5.42 15.43 -1.70
C ALA A 43 -5.93 16.63 -0.87
N LYS A 44 -5.05 17.26 -0.08
CA LYS A 44 -5.40 18.44 0.73
C LYS A 44 -5.71 19.68 -0.08
N LYS A 45 -5.24 19.78 -1.31
CA LYS A 45 -5.67 20.84 -2.26
C LYS A 45 -7.06 20.56 -2.83
N TYR A 46 -7.47 19.29 -2.88
CA TYR A 46 -8.80 18.88 -3.31
C TYR A 46 -9.83 19.07 -2.19
N ASP A 47 -9.51 18.58 -0.99
CA ASP A 47 -10.27 18.73 0.24
C ASP A 47 -9.29 18.68 1.43
N GLU A 48 -9.21 19.76 2.21
CA GLU A 48 -8.26 19.91 3.32
C GLU A 48 -8.46 18.90 4.46
N GLN A 49 -9.67 18.31 4.57
CA GLN A 49 -10.00 17.32 5.59
C GLN A 49 -9.49 15.92 5.26
N LEU A 50 -9.09 15.65 4.00
CA LEU A 50 -8.65 14.34 3.57
C LEU A 50 -7.42 13.85 4.37
N GLN A 51 -7.51 12.61 4.84
CA GLN A 51 -6.44 11.93 5.57
C GLN A 51 -6.20 10.54 4.97
N LEU A 52 -4.94 10.15 4.81
CA LEU A 52 -4.59 8.81 4.35
C LEU A 52 -4.92 7.76 5.41
N CYS A 53 -5.73 6.77 5.09
CA CYS A 53 -6.04 5.63 5.97
C CYS A 53 -4.89 4.62 6.04
N HIS A 54 -4.07 4.54 5.00
CA HIS A 54 -2.87 3.71 4.90
C HIS A 54 -1.90 4.33 3.88
N ARG A 55 -0.79 3.66 3.65
CA ARG A 55 0.20 4.11 2.65
C ARG A 55 0.57 2.99 1.69
N LEU A 56 0.93 3.37 0.48
CA LEU A 56 1.67 2.57 -0.49
C LEU A 56 3.06 3.18 -0.66
N ASP A 57 4.04 2.34 -0.95
CA ASP A 57 5.38 2.82 -1.27
C ASP A 57 5.39 3.60 -2.58
N LYS A 58 6.43 4.41 -2.79
CA LYS A 58 6.53 5.32 -3.94
C LYS A 58 6.33 4.59 -5.27
N GLU A 59 7.03 3.47 -5.44
CA GLU A 59 6.99 2.69 -6.67
C GLU A 59 5.79 1.73 -6.77
N THR A 60 5.04 1.55 -5.68
CA THR A 60 3.82 0.73 -5.68
C THR A 60 2.65 1.54 -6.23
N SER A 61 1.95 0.98 -7.21
CA SER A 61 0.68 1.50 -7.73
C SER A 61 -0.52 0.79 -7.10
N GLY A 62 -1.71 1.35 -7.26
CA GLY A 62 -2.96 0.73 -6.85
C GLY A 62 -3.82 1.56 -5.90
N VAL A 63 -4.81 0.90 -5.30
CA VAL A 63 -5.83 1.57 -4.48
C VAL A 63 -5.23 2.15 -3.20
N LEU A 64 -5.42 3.45 -3.01
CA LEU A 64 -5.06 4.17 -1.80
C LEU A 64 -6.32 4.84 -1.23
N LEU A 65 -6.66 4.46 0.02
CA LEU A 65 -7.86 4.93 0.69
C LEU A 65 -7.58 6.17 1.54
N LEU A 66 -8.45 7.17 1.40
CA LEU A 66 -8.46 8.37 2.20
C LEU A 66 -9.81 8.49 2.93
N SER A 67 -9.80 9.02 4.14
CA SER A 67 -11.00 9.41 4.89
C SER A 67 -11.30 10.88 4.68
N LYS A 68 -12.59 11.24 4.71
CA LYS A 68 -13.08 12.62 4.53
C LYS A 68 -13.32 13.36 5.85
N HIS A 69 -13.25 12.67 6.99
CA HIS A 69 -13.38 13.24 8.33
C HIS A 69 -12.82 12.31 9.42
N ALA A 70 -12.59 12.84 10.60
CA ALA A 70 -11.92 12.15 11.72
C ALA A 70 -12.59 10.83 12.15
N LYS A 71 -13.94 10.76 12.17
CA LYS A 71 -14.67 9.52 12.54
C LYS A 71 -14.40 8.40 11.53
N ALA A 72 -14.42 8.71 10.23
CA ALA A 72 -14.10 7.75 9.18
C ALA A 72 -12.63 7.31 9.27
N TYR A 73 -11.70 8.23 9.56
CA TYR A 73 -10.31 7.91 9.79
C TYR A 73 -10.13 6.91 10.93
N SER A 74 -10.72 7.18 12.10
CA SER A 74 -10.63 6.29 13.27
C SER A 74 -11.18 4.90 12.98
N HIS A 75 -12.29 4.81 12.25
CA HIS A 75 -12.88 3.53 11.85
C HIS A 75 -11.95 2.75 10.91
N ALA A 76 -11.41 3.41 9.88
CA ALA A 76 -10.46 2.78 8.96
C ALA A 76 -9.18 2.35 9.69
N ALA A 77 -8.59 3.21 10.53
CA ALA A 77 -7.40 2.89 11.31
C ALA A 77 -7.58 1.63 12.17
N GLN A 78 -8.72 1.52 12.87
CA GLN A 78 -9.06 0.31 13.63
C GLN A 78 -9.20 -0.93 12.75
N ALA A 79 -9.79 -0.81 11.57
CA ALA A 79 -9.95 -1.93 10.64
C ALA A 79 -8.58 -2.43 10.14
N PHE A 80 -7.64 -1.52 9.83
CA PHE A 80 -6.27 -1.87 9.48
C PHE A 80 -5.52 -2.49 10.67
N GLU A 81 -5.59 -1.90 11.85
CA GLU A 81 -4.94 -2.39 13.08
C GLU A 81 -5.41 -3.79 13.45
N LYS A 82 -6.72 -4.03 13.37
CA LYS A 82 -7.34 -5.33 13.66
C LYS A 82 -7.20 -6.34 12.50
N ARG A 83 -6.48 -6.01 11.45
CA ARG A 83 -6.28 -6.86 10.26
C ARG A 83 -7.57 -7.29 9.56
N MET A 84 -8.60 -6.45 9.63
CA MET A 84 -9.88 -6.68 8.97
C MET A 84 -9.87 -6.29 7.49
N VAL A 85 -8.80 -5.62 7.02
CA VAL A 85 -8.64 -5.20 5.64
C VAL A 85 -7.81 -6.22 4.89
N LYS A 86 -8.41 -6.86 3.91
CA LYS A 86 -7.71 -7.76 2.99
C LYS A 86 -6.95 -6.92 1.94
N LYS A 87 -5.64 -7.13 1.85
CA LYS A 87 -4.76 -6.43 0.90
C LYS A 87 -4.19 -7.43 -0.09
N THR A 88 -4.50 -7.25 -1.36
CA THR A 88 -3.99 -8.09 -2.45
C THR A 88 -3.08 -7.26 -3.33
N TYR A 89 -1.89 -7.78 -3.62
CA TYR A 89 -0.92 -7.18 -4.51
C TYR A 89 -0.57 -8.14 -5.64
N HIS A 90 -0.29 -7.58 -6.81
CA HIS A 90 0.34 -8.29 -7.90
C HIS A 90 1.79 -7.84 -8.03
N ALA A 91 2.70 -8.80 -8.22
CA ALA A 91 4.11 -8.51 -8.40
C ALA A 91 4.72 -9.44 -9.47
N ILE A 92 5.74 -8.93 -10.16
CA ILE A 92 6.55 -9.72 -11.07
C ILE A 92 7.82 -10.14 -10.34
N SER A 93 8.04 -11.44 -10.22
CA SER A 93 9.24 -12.01 -9.62
C SER A 93 10.15 -12.60 -10.70
N GLN A 94 11.46 -12.45 -10.52
CA GLN A 94 12.45 -13.11 -11.36
C GLN A 94 12.46 -14.63 -11.07
N GLY A 95 12.64 -15.43 -12.11
CA GLY A 95 12.60 -16.89 -12.02
C GLY A 95 11.19 -17.46 -12.20
N ILE A 96 11.13 -18.78 -12.27
CA ILE A 96 9.89 -19.54 -12.42
C ILE A 96 9.49 -20.11 -11.06
N HIS A 97 8.35 -19.67 -10.56
CA HIS A 97 7.81 -20.09 -9.28
C HIS A 97 6.45 -20.76 -9.45
N LYS A 98 6.17 -21.75 -8.62
CA LYS A 98 4.89 -22.46 -8.58
C LYS A 98 4.33 -22.40 -7.15
N PHE A 99 3.79 -21.26 -6.78
CA PHE A 99 3.13 -21.06 -5.48
C PHE A 99 1.66 -21.43 -5.61
N LYS A 100 1.15 -22.17 -4.64
CA LYS A 100 -0.27 -22.45 -4.46
C LYS A 100 -0.58 -22.32 -2.97
N ASN A 101 -1.21 -21.22 -2.59
CA ASN A 101 -1.52 -20.92 -1.19
C ASN A 101 -0.26 -21.01 -0.28
N PHE A 102 0.89 -20.56 -0.81
CA PHE A 102 2.18 -20.66 -0.12
C PHE A 102 2.28 -19.51 0.90
N THR A 103 2.21 -19.84 2.17
CA THR A 103 2.19 -18.86 3.26
C THR A 103 3.56 -18.75 3.93
N VAL A 104 4.05 -17.53 4.03
CA VAL A 104 5.26 -17.15 4.78
C VAL A 104 4.87 -16.42 6.03
N ASN A 105 5.30 -16.93 7.19
CA ASN A 105 5.11 -16.32 8.52
C ASN A 105 6.49 -15.93 9.07
N LEU A 106 6.83 -14.65 9.04
CA LEU A 106 8.14 -14.18 9.48
C LEU A 106 7.99 -12.89 10.29
N PRO A 107 8.64 -12.79 11.48
CA PRO A 107 8.61 -11.57 12.26
C PRO A 107 9.55 -10.53 11.63
N LEU A 108 8.98 -9.39 11.26
CA LEU A 108 9.67 -8.28 10.62
C LEU A 108 9.85 -7.10 11.56
N VAL A 109 11.04 -6.48 11.54
CA VAL A 109 11.32 -5.19 12.15
C VAL A 109 11.71 -4.20 11.07
N THR A 110 11.18 -2.98 11.16
CA THR A 110 11.59 -1.88 10.28
C THR A 110 12.63 -1.04 11.01
N THR A 111 13.79 -0.87 10.41
CA THR A 111 14.88 -0.03 10.93
C THR A 111 14.55 1.45 10.78
N ARG A 112 15.30 2.33 11.47
CA ARG A 112 15.19 3.80 11.32
C ARG A 112 15.44 4.27 9.89
N SER A 113 16.21 3.52 9.10
CA SER A 113 16.47 3.78 7.67
C SER A 113 15.34 3.32 6.74
N GLY A 114 14.25 2.76 7.28
CA GLY A 114 13.10 2.26 6.49
C GLY A 114 13.29 0.87 5.90
N ARG A 115 14.41 0.19 6.18
CA ARG A 115 14.63 -1.19 5.70
C ARG A 115 13.96 -2.18 6.66
N SER A 116 13.26 -3.16 6.08
CA SER A 116 12.71 -4.29 6.85
C SER A 116 13.73 -5.43 6.92
N SER A 117 13.83 -6.05 8.08
CA SER A 117 14.67 -7.22 8.30
C SER A 117 13.98 -8.22 9.21
N LEU A 118 14.41 -9.48 9.12
CA LEU A 118 13.94 -10.54 10.01
C LEU A 118 14.50 -10.33 11.42
N ASN A 119 13.62 -10.38 12.41
CA ASN A 119 14.05 -10.38 13.80
C ASN A 119 13.08 -11.21 14.65
N LYS A 120 13.53 -12.39 15.07
CA LYS A 120 12.71 -13.33 15.85
C LYS A 120 12.32 -12.82 17.23
N GLN A 121 13.11 -11.91 17.81
CA GLN A 121 12.89 -11.43 19.19
C GLN A 121 12.07 -10.14 19.26
N ARG A 122 12.21 -9.24 18.27
CA ARG A 122 11.62 -7.90 18.26
C ARG A 122 10.73 -7.62 17.05
N GLY A 123 10.67 -8.56 16.10
CA GLY A 123 9.88 -8.42 14.88
C GLY A 123 8.38 -8.51 15.17
N LYS A 124 7.61 -7.69 14.47
CA LYS A 124 6.15 -7.83 14.45
C LYS A 124 5.77 -9.06 13.62
N PRO A 125 4.86 -9.91 14.08
CA PRO A 125 4.36 -11.03 13.30
C PRO A 125 3.81 -10.55 11.96
N SER A 126 4.35 -11.09 10.88
CA SER A 126 3.95 -10.73 9.51
C SER A 126 3.65 -12.01 8.74
N GLN A 127 2.51 -12.01 8.07
CA GLN A 127 2.06 -13.14 7.27
C GLN A 127 1.73 -12.67 5.85
N THR A 128 2.24 -13.39 4.86
CA THR A 128 1.91 -13.17 3.45
C THR A 128 1.70 -14.51 2.77
N THR A 129 0.61 -14.64 2.04
CA THR A 129 0.28 -15.81 1.23
C THR A 129 0.47 -15.48 -0.23
N PHE A 130 1.13 -16.37 -0.97
CA PHE A 130 1.48 -16.21 -2.37
C PHE A 130 0.79 -17.26 -3.24
N ASP A 131 0.31 -16.83 -4.40
CA ASP A 131 -0.16 -17.68 -5.48
C ASP A 131 0.48 -17.27 -6.80
N THR A 132 0.89 -18.24 -7.61
CA THR A 132 1.30 -18.00 -8.99
C THR A 132 0.09 -17.78 -9.85
N LEU A 133 0.03 -16.62 -10.52
CA LEU A 133 -1.01 -16.29 -11.47
C LEU A 133 -0.62 -16.74 -12.89
N ASP A 134 0.65 -16.47 -13.28
CA ASP A 134 1.15 -16.83 -14.59
C ASP A 134 2.68 -16.97 -14.60
N ASN A 135 3.23 -17.74 -15.54
CA ASN A 135 4.65 -17.91 -15.75
C ASN A 135 5.05 -17.51 -17.17
N PHE A 136 6.08 -16.67 -17.27
CA PHE A 136 6.73 -16.24 -18.50
C PHE A 136 8.11 -16.89 -18.60
N THR A 137 8.84 -16.64 -19.70
CA THR A 137 10.15 -17.30 -19.94
C THR A 137 11.14 -17.15 -18.75
N HIS A 138 11.20 -15.98 -18.12
CA HIS A 138 12.16 -15.68 -17.05
C HIS A 138 11.53 -15.05 -15.81
N PHE A 139 10.20 -14.90 -15.78
CA PHE A 139 9.48 -14.20 -14.73
C PHE A 139 8.20 -14.93 -14.37
N THR A 140 7.75 -14.70 -13.16
CA THR A 140 6.46 -15.18 -12.65
C THR A 140 5.62 -14.00 -12.21
N LEU A 141 4.37 -13.93 -12.66
CA LEU A 141 3.36 -13.06 -12.08
C LEU A 141 2.77 -13.74 -10.85
N ILE A 142 2.90 -13.11 -9.72
CA ILE A 142 2.40 -13.59 -8.44
C ILE A 142 1.31 -12.68 -7.88
N SER A 143 0.32 -13.28 -7.25
CA SER A 143 -0.57 -12.61 -6.31
C SER A 143 -0.02 -12.79 -4.90
N SER A 144 -0.04 -11.75 -4.10
CA SER A 144 0.27 -11.84 -2.68
C SER A 144 -0.83 -11.22 -1.84
N GLU A 145 -1.28 -11.95 -0.82
CA GLU A 145 -2.22 -11.46 0.18
C GLU A 145 -1.49 -11.23 1.49
N SER A 146 -1.51 -10.01 1.99
CA SER A 146 -0.77 -9.60 3.18
C SER A 146 -1.68 -9.18 4.32
N ASN A 147 -1.42 -9.73 5.51
CA ASN A 147 -2.04 -9.37 6.79
C ASN A 147 -1.08 -8.55 7.67
N VAL A 148 -0.12 -7.84 7.07
CA VAL A 148 0.84 -6.98 7.81
C VAL A 148 0.22 -5.60 8.04
N VAL A 149 0.41 -5.07 9.24
CA VAL A 149 0.12 -3.68 9.61
C VAL A 149 1.32 -2.80 9.31
#